data_000b269be760dd3a26c4856ec9c28b11
#
_entry.id   000b269be760dd3a26c4856ec9c28b11
#
_cell.length_a   1.000
_cell.length_b   1.000
_cell.length_c   1.000
_cell.angle_alpha   90.00
_cell.angle_beta   90.00
_cell.angle_gamma   90.00
#
_symmetry.space_group_name_H-M   'P 1'
#
loop_
_entity.id
_entity.type
_entity.pdbx_description
1 polymer ?
#
loop_
_entity_poly.entity_id
_entity_poly.type
_entity_poly.pdbx_seq_one_letter_code
_entity_poly.pdbx_strand_id
1 'polypeptide(L)'
;LAGVGLFAIGALALAGCTSGGGNNGDGGDAGAANPDAIITTNGCEPENPLIPTNTNEVGGGKILDEIFAGLVYYDAKGAPQNDMAESITVDDAQNLTVKLKKGQKFTDGTEVQAHNFIEAWNYGAKLSNKQLNSYFFEDIEGFSYDADTELTGLKEVDDYTFTIALNKPASDFALRLGYSAFYPLPDAAFEDMDAFGQNPIGNGPYKIASDDAWQHNVQISL
;
A
#
# COMPACT_ATOMS: atom_id res chain seq x y z
N LEU A 1 -23.56 14.67 63.67
CA LEU A 1 -23.28 13.21 63.69
C LEU A 1 -22.87 12.77 62.32
N ALA A 2 -21.59 12.41 62.21
CA ALA A 2 -20.93 12.03 60.99
C ALA A 2 -21.23 10.57 60.59
N GLY A 3 -21.39 10.31 59.31
CA GLY A 3 -21.42 8.99 58.75
C GLY A 3 -20.50 8.92 57.52
N VAL A 4 -19.32 8.32 57.68
CA VAL A 4 -18.34 8.06 56.63
C VAL A 4 -18.72 6.73 56.02
N GLY A 5 -19.07 6.69 54.74
CA GLY A 5 -19.27 5.49 53.95
C GLY A 5 -18.02 5.15 53.15
N LEU A 6 -17.35 4.07 53.51
CA LEU A 6 -16.22 3.50 52.79
C LEU A 6 -16.75 2.72 51.57
N PHE A 7 -16.39 3.16 50.35
CA PHE A 7 -16.57 2.35 49.14
C PHE A 7 -15.29 1.55 48.87
N ALA A 8 -15.36 0.26 49.01
CA ALA A 8 -14.30 -0.65 48.60
C ALA A 8 -14.40 -0.93 47.10
N ILE A 9 -13.41 -0.48 46.34
CA ILE A 9 -13.25 -0.81 44.94
C ILE A 9 -12.54 -2.16 44.84
N GLY A 10 -13.27 -3.20 44.46
CA GLY A 10 -12.73 -4.53 44.18
C GLY A 10 -11.99 -4.52 42.86
N ALA A 11 -10.68 -4.75 42.88
CA ALA A 11 -9.88 -5.03 41.72
C ALA A 11 -10.13 -6.48 41.26
N LEU A 12 -10.75 -6.66 40.10
CA LEU A 12 -10.78 -7.96 39.42
C LEU A 12 -9.38 -8.20 38.79
N ALA A 13 -8.63 -9.11 39.37
CA ALA A 13 -7.45 -9.67 38.73
C ALA A 13 -7.88 -10.76 37.74
N LEU A 14 -7.71 -10.54 36.43
CA LEU A 14 -7.77 -11.62 35.46
C LEU A 14 -6.51 -12.49 35.60
N ALA A 15 -6.69 -13.64 36.19
CA ALA A 15 -5.67 -14.69 36.22
C ALA A 15 -5.63 -15.36 34.85
N GLY A 16 -4.65 -15.04 34.02
CA GLY A 16 -4.30 -15.81 32.83
C GLY A 16 -3.63 -17.11 33.25
N CYS A 17 -4.17 -18.25 32.81
CA CYS A 17 -3.57 -19.55 33.02
C CYS A 17 -2.25 -19.68 32.27
N THR A 18 -1.12 -19.64 33.01
CA THR A 18 0.15 -20.15 32.50
C THR A 18 0.33 -21.55 33.02
N SER A 19 0.28 -22.56 32.16
CA SER A 19 0.69 -23.93 32.50
C SER A 19 2.23 -24.06 32.34
N GLY A 20 2.89 -24.20 33.44
CA GLY A 20 3.96 -25.14 33.67
C GLY A 20 5.35 -24.93 33.08
N GLY A 21 6.31 -24.74 33.98
CA GLY A 21 7.74 -25.02 33.73
C GLY A 21 8.66 -23.90 34.22
N GLY A 22 9.18 -24.03 35.43
CA GLY A 22 10.09 -23.08 36.03
C GLY A 22 11.45 -23.03 35.35
N ASN A 23 12.02 -21.84 35.26
CA ASN A 23 13.38 -21.60 35.70
C ASN A 23 13.61 -20.08 35.92
N ASN A 24 14.31 -19.75 36.96
CA ASN A 24 14.75 -18.40 37.32
C ASN A 24 15.69 -17.80 36.28
N GLY A 25 15.56 -16.49 36.04
CA GLY A 25 16.67 -15.73 35.53
C GLY A 25 16.32 -14.60 34.58
N ASP A 26 16.35 -13.40 35.13
CA ASP A 26 16.98 -12.23 34.52
C ASP A 26 16.35 -11.58 33.26
N GLY A 27 16.29 -10.27 33.36
CA GLY A 27 16.08 -9.25 32.31
C GLY A 27 15.67 -9.74 30.92
N GLY A 28 14.41 -9.57 30.58
CA GLY A 28 13.92 -9.93 29.23
C GLY A 28 14.70 -9.20 28.15
N ASP A 29 15.63 -9.89 27.57
CA ASP A 29 16.12 -9.66 26.22
C ASP A 29 14.92 -9.80 25.30
N ALA A 30 14.53 -8.75 24.58
CA ALA A 30 13.55 -8.85 23.51
C ALA A 30 14.13 -9.89 22.55
N GLY A 31 13.62 -11.13 22.63
CA GLY A 31 14.18 -12.27 21.93
C GLY A 31 14.42 -11.91 20.46
N ALA A 32 15.59 -12.28 19.96
CA ALA A 32 15.95 -12.06 18.56
C ALA A 32 14.78 -12.52 17.68
N ALA A 33 14.36 -11.67 16.75
CA ALA A 33 13.29 -12.00 15.82
C ALA A 33 13.57 -13.36 15.18
N ASN A 34 12.60 -14.27 15.25
CA ASN A 34 12.74 -15.56 14.58
C ASN A 34 12.55 -15.37 13.07
N PRO A 35 13.60 -15.49 12.25
CA PRO A 35 13.49 -15.29 10.81
C PRO A 35 12.59 -16.32 10.11
N ASP A 36 12.33 -17.45 10.76
CA ASP A 36 11.50 -18.53 10.24
C ASP A 36 10.06 -18.49 10.82
N ALA A 37 9.69 -17.40 11.47
CA ALA A 37 8.34 -17.26 12.02
C ALA A 37 7.32 -17.12 10.90
N ILE A 38 6.30 -17.98 10.95
CA ILE A 38 5.15 -17.90 10.05
C ILE A 38 4.00 -17.21 10.80
N ILE A 39 3.46 -16.16 10.22
CA ILE A 39 2.29 -15.47 10.72
C ILE A 39 1.11 -15.85 9.82
N THR A 40 0.09 -16.46 10.42
CA THR A 40 -1.16 -16.78 9.72
C THR A 40 -2.24 -15.80 10.14
N THR A 41 -2.87 -15.18 9.17
CA THR A 41 -4.01 -14.26 9.37
C THR A 41 -5.20 -14.70 8.55
N ASN A 42 -6.39 -14.23 8.91
CA ASN A 42 -7.58 -14.47 8.10
C ASN A 42 -7.67 -13.44 6.96
N GLY A 43 -8.14 -13.92 5.83
CA GLY A 43 -8.44 -13.11 4.66
C GLY A 43 -9.76 -13.52 4.01
N CYS A 44 -10.03 -12.96 2.87
CA CYS A 44 -11.06 -13.43 1.93
C CYS A 44 -10.41 -13.54 0.56
N GLU A 45 -11.00 -14.35 -0.29
CA GLU A 45 -10.53 -14.48 -1.67
C GLU A 45 -10.60 -13.12 -2.38
N PRO A 46 -9.53 -12.67 -3.05
CA PRO A 46 -9.59 -11.52 -3.92
C PRO A 46 -10.65 -11.69 -5.01
N GLU A 47 -11.48 -10.69 -5.21
CA GLU A 47 -12.53 -10.72 -6.24
C GLU A 47 -11.98 -10.40 -7.62
N ASN A 48 -10.82 -9.73 -7.67
CA ASN A 48 -10.17 -9.27 -8.89
C ASN A 48 -8.69 -9.71 -8.90
N PRO A 49 -8.04 -9.76 -10.09
CA PRO A 49 -6.59 -9.87 -10.17
C PRO A 49 -5.90 -8.82 -9.31
N LEU A 50 -4.74 -9.15 -8.73
CA LEU A 50 -3.98 -8.29 -7.82
C LEU A 50 -3.26 -7.17 -8.58
N ILE A 51 -4.05 -6.29 -9.19
CA ILE A 51 -3.59 -5.11 -9.92
C ILE A 51 -4.01 -3.88 -9.11
N PRO A 52 -3.09 -3.01 -8.67
CA PRO A 52 -3.40 -1.85 -7.82
C PRO A 52 -4.55 -0.99 -8.32
N THR A 53 -4.61 -0.73 -9.63
CA THR A 53 -5.67 0.07 -10.25
C THR A 53 -6.98 -0.68 -10.47
N ASN A 54 -7.02 -2.02 -10.28
CA ASN A 54 -8.23 -2.84 -10.50
C ASN A 54 -8.78 -3.48 -9.22
N THR A 55 -7.97 -3.64 -8.20
CA THR A 55 -8.38 -4.21 -6.92
C THR A 55 -9.07 -3.15 -6.06
N ASN A 56 -10.38 -3.28 -5.84
CA ASN A 56 -11.18 -2.31 -5.08
C ASN A 56 -11.96 -2.94 -3.91
N GLU A 57 -11.57 -4.15 -3.49
CA GLU A 57 -12.21 -4.89 -2.41
C GLU A 57 -11.18 -5.31 -1.33
N VAL A 58 -11.69 -5.69 -0.16
CA VAL A 58 -10.87 -5.88 1.05
C VAL A 58 -9.92 -7.07 0.93
N GLY A 59 -10.31 -8.16 0.25
CA GLY A 59 -9.50 -9.37 0.14
C GLY A 59 -8.19 -9.10 -0.60
N GLY A 60 -8.32 -8.57 -1.82
CA GLY A 60 -7.16 -8.21 -2.62
C GLY A 60 -6.41 -6.99 -2.07
N GLY A 61 -7.13 -5.99 -1.54
CA GLY A 61 -6.50 -4.81 -0.93
C GLY A 61 -5.53 -5.14 0.18
N LYS A 62 -5.88 -6.07 1.08
CA LYS A 62 -4.97 -6.53 2.14
C LYS A 62 -3.68 -7.15 1.61
N ILE A 63 -3.76 -7.86 0.48
CA ILE A 63 -2.59 -8.48 -0.13
C ILE A 63 -1.74 -7.41 -0.83
N LEU A 64 -2.39 -6.48 -1.56
CA LEU A 64 -1.69 -5.38 -2.22
C LEU A 64 -0.89 -4.53 -1.23
N ASP A 65 -1.46 -4.23 -0.06
CA ASP A 65 -0.79 -3.44 0.98
C ASP A 65 0.45 -4.14 1.56
N GLU A 66 0.57 -5.46 1.42
CA GLU A 66 1.74 -6.21 1.87
C GLU A 66 2.81 -6.35 0.76
N ILE A 67 2.39 -6.45 -0.51
CA ILE A 67 3.31 -6.72 -1.61
C ILE A 67 3.73 -5.47 -2.39
N PHE A 68 3.04 -4.34 -2.20
CA PHE A 68 3.40 -3.05 -2.78
C PHE A 68 3.65 -2.00 -1.70
N ALA A 69 4.34 -0.94 -2.08
CA ALA A 69 4.53 0.26 -1.30
C ALA A 69 4.29 1.49 -2.19
N GLY A 70 3.51 2.44 -1.68
CA GLY A 70 3.13 3.67 -2.37
C GLY A 70 4.06 4.84 -2.07
N LEU A 71 3.73 6.02 -2.56
CA LEU A 71 4.43 7.25 -2.23
C LEU A 71 4.34 7.58 -0.74
N VAL A 72 3.19 7.25 -0.14
CA VAL A 72 2.79 7.56 1.22
C VAL A 72 2.20 6.30 1.86
N TYR A 73 2.42 6.12 3.15
CA TYR A 73 1.65 5.18 3.98
C TYR A 73 0.91 5.95 5.09
N TYR A 74 -0.10 5.34 5.69
CA TYR A 74 -0.82 5.93 6.82
C TYR A 74 -0.39 5.23 8.12
N ASP A 75 0.08 6.01 9.08
CA ASP A 75 0.48 5.48 10.39
C ASP A 75 -0.74 4.99 11.21
N ALA A 76 -0.49 4.42 12.38
CA ALA A 76 -1.53 3.89 13.25
C ALA A 76 -2.58 4.93 13.72
N LYS A 77 -2.32 6.22 13.48
CA LYS A 77 -3.26 7.32 13.76
C LYS A 77 -3.97 7.80 12.49
N GLY A 78 -3.68 7.18 11.34
CA GLY A 78 -4.19 7.59 10.04
C GLY A 78 -3.48 8.82 9.46
N ALA A 79 -2.34 9.23 10.01
CA ALA A 79 -1.57 10.34 9.48
C ALA A 79 -0.69 9.88 8.31
N PRO A 80 -0.65 10.63 7.18
CA PRO A 80 0.18 10.30 6.05
C PRO A 80 1.67 10.49 6.38
N GLN A 81 2.47 9.53 5.99
CA GLN A 81 3.93 9.52 6.14
C GLN A 81 4.55 9.18 4.79
N ASN A 82 5.67 9.81 4.43
CA ASN A 82 6.38 9.46 3.20
C ASN A 82 6.94 8.03 3.28
N ASP A 83 6.63 7.23 2.24
CA ASP A 83 7.19 5.89 2.04
C ASP A 83 8.18 5.88 0.87
N MET A 84 7.76 5.57 -0.36
CA MET A 84 8.64 5.66 -1.54
C MET A 84 9.04 7.10 -1.85
N ALA A 85 8.21 8.07 -1.48
CA ALA A 85 8.58 9.47 -1.60
C ALA A 85 9.66 9.86 -0.58
N GLU A 86 10.71 10.55 -1.07
CA GLU A 86 11.61 11.35 -0.23
C GLU A 86 10.89 12.63 0.22
N SER A 87 10.19 13.27 -0.72
CA SER A 87 9.37 14.45 -0.44
C SER A 87 8.21 14.57 -1.44
N ILE A 88 7.10 15.13 -0.96
CA ILE A 88 5.98 15.59 -1.78
C ILE A 88 5.78 17.06 -1.43
N THR A 89 6.06 17.94 -2.40
CA THR A 89 5.86 19.39 -2.26
C THR A 89 4.57 19.76 -2.95
N VAL A 90 3.69 20.43 -2.22
CA VAL A 90 2.49 21.05 -2.78
C VAL A 90 2.89 22.47 -3.16
N ASP A 91 3.19 22.70 -4.44
CA ASP A 91 3.68 23.98 -4.93
C ASP A 91 2.56 25.03 -4.90
N ASP A 92 1.36 24.58 -5.24
CA ASP A 92 0.08 25.28 -5.04
C ASP A 92 -1.06 24.24 -5.00
N ALA A 93 -2.31 24.69 -4.90
CA ALA A 93 -3.45 23.78 -4.78
C ALA A 93 -3.71 22.89 -6.02
N GLN A 94 -2.98 23.08 -7.12
CA GLN A 94 -3.12 22.33 -8.37
C GLN A 94 -1.83 21.63 -8.81
N ASN A 95 -0.68 22.01 -8.25
CA ASN A 95 0.61 21.50 -8.70
C ASN A 95 1.38 20.89 -7.55
N LEU A 96 1.87 19.66 -7.76
CA LEU A 96 2.69 18.94 -6.82
C LEU A 96 3.98 18.49 -7.50
N THR A 97 5.06 18.46 -6.72
CA THR A 97 6.34 17.87 -7.11
C THR A 97 6.64 16.70 -6.17
N VAL A 98 6.86 15.53 -6.76
CA VAL A 98 7.22 14.29 -6.04
C VAL A 98 8.68 13.98 -6.32
N LYS A 99 9.45 13.75 -5.24
CA LYS A 99 10.81 13.18 -5.31
C LYS A 99 10.81 11.82 -4.66
N LEU A 100 11.38 10.83 -5.34
CA LEU A 100 11.48 9.45 -4.88
C LEU A 100 12.76 9.20 -4.11
N LYS A 101 12.73 8.30 -3.16
CA LYS A 101 13.92 7.71 -2.54
C LYS A 101 14.64 6.84 -3.57
N LYS A 102 15.95 7.04 -3.73
CA LYS A 102 16.78 6.24 -4.65
C LYS A 102 17.07 4.84 -4.11
N GLY A 103 17.28 3.89 -5.02
CA GLY A 103 17.70 2.53 -4.69
C GLY A 103 16.57 1.64 -4.17
N GLN A 104 15.33 2.09 -4.20
CA GLN A 104 14.16 1.25 -3.93
C GLN A 104 13.96 0.30 -5.12
N LYS A 105 13.55 -0.94 -4.85
CA LYS A 105 13.49 -1.97 -5.89
C LYS A 105 12.19 -2.75 -5.85
N PHE A 106 11.77 -3.19 -7.01
CA PHE A 106 10.81 -4.27 -7.12
C PHE A 106 11.45 -5.62 -6.76
N THR A 107 10.63 -6.63 -6.53
CA THR A 107 11.08 -7.96 -6.12
C THR A 107 11.84 -8.73 -7.21
N ASP A 108 11.79 -8.30 -8.46
CA ASP A 108 12.60 -8.77 -9.58
C ASP A 108 14.00 -8.13 -9.63
N GLY A 109 14.25 -7.12 -8.79
CA GLY A 109 15.51 -6.40 -8.67
C GLY A 109 15.60 -5.13 -9.52
N THR A 110 14.60 -4.82 -10.36
CA THR A 110 14.52 -3.54 -11.08
C THR A 110 14.29 -2.39 -10.13
N GLU A 111 14.78 -1.19 -10.45
CA GLU A 111 14.68 -0.02 -9.58
C GLU A 111 13.32 0.68 -9.76
N VAL A 112 12.74 1.15 -8.64
CA VAL A 112 11.51 1.96 -8.67
C VAL A 112 11.87 3.38 -9.08
N GLN A 113 11.34 3.84 -10.20
CA GLN A 113 11.58 5.16 -10.79
C GLN A 113 10.28 5.91 -11.05
N ALA A 114 10.40 7.19 -11.45
CA ALA A 114 9.26 8.07 -11.70
C ALA A 114 8.30 7.51 -12.77
N HIS A 115 8.84 6.96 -13.85
CA HIS A 115 8.03 6.37 -14.94
C HIS A 115 7.12 5.24 -14.44
N ASN A 116 7.55 4.44 -13.46
CA ASN A 116 6.75 3.33 -12.92
C ASN A 116 5.43 3.81 -12.30
N PHE A 117 5.44 4.99 -11.68
CA PHE A 117 4.21 5.63 -11.19
C PHE A 117 3.39 6.22 -12.34
N ILE A 118 4.04 6.95 -13.25
CA ILE A 118 3.38 7.62 -14.37
C ILE A 118 2.67 6.61 -15.28
N GLU A 119 3.35 5.53 -15.66
CA GLU A 119 2.79 4.49 -16.53
C GLU A 119 1.68 3.70 -15.83
N ALA A 120 1.85 3.36 -14.54
CA ALA A 120 0.81 2.70 -13.76
C ALA A 120 -0.47 3.54 -13.67
N TRP A 121 -0.34 4.86 -13.44
CA TRP A 121 -1.49 5.75 -13.34
C TRP A 121 -2.14 6.00 -14.69
N ASN A 122 -1.36 6.14 -15.77
CA ASN A 122 -1.88 6.21 -17.13
C ASN A 122 -2.65 4.94 -17.51
N TYR A 123 -2.10 3.77 -17.16
CA TYR A 123 -2.80 2.50 -17.37
C TYR A 123 -4.14 2.46 -16.61
N GLY A 124 -4.12 2.87 -15.33
CA GLY A 124 -5.30 2.92 -14.46
C GLY A 124 -6.37 3.90 -14.94
N ALA A 125 -5.96 5.04 -15.50
CA ALA A 125 -6.85 6.09 -15.98
C ALA A 125 -7.49 5.79 -17.34
N LYS A 126 -6.84 4.96 -18.17
CA LYS A 126 -7.25 4.72 -19.55
C LYS A 126 -8.56 3.96 -19.63
N LEU A 127 -9.56 4.55 -20.29
CA LEU A 127 -10.94 4.05 -20.35
C LEU A 127 -11.00 2.60 -20.88
N SER A 128 -10.24 2.27 -21.94
CA SER A 128 -10.24 0.94 -22.55
C SER A 128 -9.71 -0.16 -21.63
N ASN A 129 -8.89 0.18 -20.63
CA ASN A 129 -8.35 -0.77 -19.65
C ASN A 129 -9.37 -1.15 -18.56
N LYS A 130 -10.50 -0.42 -18.46
CA LYS A 130 -11.65 -0.73 -17.59
C LYS A 130 -11.26 -0.97 -16.12
N GLN A 131 -10.28 -0.21 -15.64
CA GLN A 131 -9.80 -0.35 -14.28
C GLN A 131 -10.82 0.19 -13.28
N LEU A 132 -11.16 -0.58 -12.25
CA LEU A 132 -12.23 -0.26 -11.28
C LEU A 132 -11.90 0.98 -10.44
N ASN A 133 -10.63 1.27 -10.24
CA ASN A 133 -10.14 2.42 -9.48
C ASN A 133 -9.79 3.63 -10.37
N SER A 134 -10.19 3.66 -11.64
CA SER A 134 -9.85 4.73 -12.59
C SER A 134 -10.27 6.12 -12.10
N TYR A 135 -11.36 6.22 -11.34
CA TYR A 135 -11.88 7.48 -10.80
C TYR A 135 -10.92 8.18 -9.81
N PHE A 136 -9.93 7.48 -9.27
CA PHE A 136 -8.91 8.11 -8.41
C PHE A 136 -8.04 9.11 -9.16
N PHE A 137 -7.97 9.00 -10.49
CA PHE A 137 -7.16 9.86 -11.35
C PHE A 137 -7.94 11.03 -11.94
N GLU A 138 -9.25 11.16 -11.67
CA GLU A 138 -10.14 12.14 -12.30
C GLU A 138 -9.73 13.61 -12.09
N ASP A 139 -9.00 13.90 -11.02
CA ASP A 139 -8.50 15.25 -10.72
C ASP A 139 -7.20 15.59 -11.47
N ILE A 140 -6.52 14.62 -12.11
CA ILE A 140 -5.27 14.86 -12.86
C ILE A 140 -5.61 15.38 -14.25
N GLU A 141 -4.89 16.39 -14.73
CA GLU A 141 -5.05 16.92 -16.09
C GLU A 141 -4.90 15.80 -17.14
N GLY A 142 -5.80 15.78 -18.11
CA GLY A 142 -5.82 14.80 -19.19
C GLY A 142 -6.76 13.63 -18.95
N PHE A 143 -7.28 13.43 -17.73
CA PHE A 143 -8.25 12.37 -17.46
C PHE A 143 -9.56 12.57 -18.25
N SER A 144 -10.14 11.46 -18.74
CA SER A 144 -11.43 11.47 -19.44
C SER A 144 -12.25 10.22 -19.14
N TYR A 145 -13.54 10.43 -18.90
CA TYR A 145 -14.54 9.33 -18.84
C TYR A 145 -15.10 8.94 -20.21
N ASP A 146 -14.80 9.71 -21.27
CA ASP A 146 -15.44 9.57 -22.59
C ASP A 146 -14.52 8.99 -23.66
N ALA A 147 -13.19 9.01 -23.43
CA ALA A 147 -12.20 8.59 -24.41
C ALA A 147 -10.91 8.09 -23.72
N ASP A 148 -10.15 7.29 -24.47
CA ASP A 148 -8.78 6.97 -24.09
C ASP A 148 -7.89 8.21 -24.21
N THR A 149 -7.33 8.64 -23.08
CA THR A 149 -6.43 9.80 -23.01
C THR A 149 -5.23 9.47 -22.12
N GLU A 150 -4.18 10.24 -22.27
CA GLU A 150 -3.04 10.25 -21.35
C GLU A 150 -3.26 11.30 -20.27
N LEU A 151 -2.78 11.03 -19.06
CA LEU A 151 -2.76 11.98 -17.96
C LEU A 151 -1.68 13.04 -18.24
N THR A 152 -2.03 14.08 -19.02
CA THR A 152 -1.10 15.13 -19.44
C THR A 152 -0.53 15.97 -18.28
N GLY A 153 -1.17 15.88 -17.12
CA GLY A 153 -0.70 16.47 -15.87
C GLY A 153 0.49 15.75 -15.24
N LEU A 154 0.81 14.52 -15.67
CA LEU A 154 1.96 13.78 -15.18
C LEU A 154 3.17 14.06 -16.08
N LYS A 155 4.29 14.51 -15.47
CA LYS A 155 5.52 14.77 -16.22
C LYS A 155 6.71 14.26 -15.45
N GLU A 156 7.46 13.38 -16.07
CA GLU A 156 8.77 12.97 -15.61
C GLU A 156 9.75 14.15 -15.77
N VAL A 157 10.46 14.47 -14.68
CA VAL A 157 11.51 15.49 -14.67
C VAL A 157 12.88 14.82 -14.77
N ASP A 158 13.05 13.75 -14.03
CA ASP A 158 14.17 12.83 -14.05
C ASP A 158 13.73 11.47 -13.46
N ASP A 159 14.60 10.47 -13.47
CA ASP A 159 14.31 9.09 -13.01
C ASP A 159 13.65 9.03 -11.61
N TYR A 160 13.84 10.03 -10.77
CA TYR A 160 13.37 10.08 -9.39
C TYR A 160 12.50 11.29 -9.05
N THR A 161 12.13 12.06 -10.06
CA THR A 161 11.33 13.27 -9.86
C THR A 161 10.26 13.37 -10.93
N PHE A 162 9.01 13.55 -10.50
CA PHE A 162 7.91 13.85 -11.41
C PHE A 162 6.97 14.91 -10.82
N THR A 163 6.20 15.55 -11.68
CA THR A 163 5.19 16.52 -11.29
C THR A 163 3.79 16.02 -11.60
N ILE A 164 2.84 16.52 -10.82
CA ILE A 164 1.42 16.24 -10.97
C ILE A 164 0.71 17.59 -11.11
N ALA A 165 0.03 17.82 -12.24
CA ALA A 165 -0.84 18.97 -12.45
C ALA A 165 -2.30 18.50 -12.39
N LEU A 166 -3.12 19.18 -11.57
CA LEU A 166 -4.53 18.89 -11.39
C LEU A 166 -5.39 19.81 -12.24
N ASN A 167 -6.53 19.32 -12.73
CA ASN A 167 -7.48 20.08 -13.53
C ASN A 167 -8.26 21.11 -12.71
N LYS A 168 -8.25 21.01 -11.39
CA LYS A 168 -8.85 21.96 -10.44
C LYS A 168 -8.09 21.93 -9.11
N PRO A 169 -8.18 22.98 -8.28
CA PRO A 169 -7.57 22.99 -6.96
C PRO A 169 -8.10 21.85 -6.07
N ALA A 170 -7.19 21.03 -5.53
CA ALA A 170 -7.50 19.93 -4.60
C ALA A 170 -6.40 19.83 -3.53
N SER A 171 -6.55 20.58 -2.45
CA SER A 171 -5.56 20.66 -1.36
C SER A 171 -5.37 19.34 -0.59
N ASP A 172 -6.31 18.40 -0.71
CA ASP A 172 -6.28 17.08 -0.10
C ASP A 172 -5.67 16.00 -1.01
N PHE A 173 -5.32 16.33 -2.26
CA PHE A 173 -4.83 15.33 -3.24
C PHE A 173 -3.59 14.59 -2.73
N ALA A 174 -2.62 15.31 -2.13
CA ALA A 174 -1.43 14.70 -1.55
C ALA A 174 -1.73 13.64 -0.48
N LEU A 175 -2.85 13.78 0.24
CA LEU A 175 -3.28 12.82 1.27
C LEU A 175 -3.81 11.52 0.67
N ARG A 176 -4.20 11.50 -0.61
CA ARG A 176 -4.74 10.32 -1.29
C ARG A 176 -3.65 9.40 -1.84
N LEU A 177 -2.40 9.89 -1.97
CA LEU A 177 -1.29 9.19 -2.62
C LEU A 177 -0.78 7.93 -1.88
N GLY A 178 -1.35 7.61 -0.73
CA GLY A 178 -1.13 6.36 -0.01
C GLY A 178 -2.15 5.25 -0.35
N TYR A 179 -3.17 5.54 -1.16
CA TYR A 179 -4.13 4.52 -1.56
C TYR A 179 -3.56 3.63 -2.67
N SER A 180 -3.92 2.35 -2.66
CA SER A 180 -3.34 1.34 -3.56
C SER A 180 -3.46 1.67 -5.05
N ALA A 181 -4.49 2.40 -5.49
CA ALA A 181 -4.60 2.85 -6.87
C ALA A 181 -3.38 3.64 -7.37
N PHE A 182 -2.64 4.27 -6.45
CA PHE A 182 -1.45 5.09 -6.76
C PHE A 182 -0.12 4.32 -6.62
N TYR A 183 -0.14 2.99 -6.43
CA TYR A 183 1.09 2.20 -6.35
C TYR A 183 1.79 2.11 -7.72
N PRO A 184 3.12 1.99 -7.73
CA PRO A 184 3.90 1.86 -8.96
C PRO A 184 3.79 0.45 -9.53
N LEU A 185 4.03 0.30 -10.82
CA LEU A 185 4.16 -0.99 -11.49
C LEU A 185 5.51 -1.10 -12.20
N PRO A 186 6.17 -2.27 -12.19
CA PRO A 186 7.35 -2.50 -13.00
C PRO A 186 6.96 -2.59 -14.47
N ASP A 187 7.93 -2.35 -15.38
CA ASP A 187 7.71 -2.41 -16.84
C ASP A 187 7.15 -3.77 -17.28
N ALA A 188 7.60 -4.85 -16.61
CA ALA A 188 7.12 -6.21 -16.87
C ALA A 188 5.59 -6.38 -16.72
N ALA A 189 4.92 -5.53 -15.92
CA ALA A 189 3.47 -5.60 -15.76
C ALA A 189 2.72 -5.29 -17.06
N PHE A 190 3.28 -4.43 -17.91
CA PHE A 190 2.64 -3.98 -19.13
C PHE A 190 2.81 -4.95 -20.31
N GLU A 191 3.64 -5.98 -20.17
CA GLU A 191 3.77 -7.06 -21.16
C GLU A 191 2.53 -7.97 -21.20
N ASP A 192 2.01 -8.34 -20.00
CA ASP A 192 0.77 -9.11 -19.84
C ASP A 192 0.17 -8.82 -18.47
N MET A 193 -0.73 -7.84 -18.42
CA MET A 193 -1.34 -7.37 -17.18
C MET A 193 -2.22 -8.44 -16.51
N ASP A 194 -2.86 -9.31 -17.29
CA ASP A 194 -3.71 -10.39 -16.74
C ASP A 194 -2.84 -11.45 -16.05
N ALA A 195 -1.73 -11.86 -16.65
CA ALA A 195 -0.77 -12.75 -16.03
C ALA A 195 -0.10 -12.10 -14.81
N PHE A 196 0.28 -10.82 -14.93
CA PHE A 196 0.83 -10.05 -13.81
C PHE A 196 -0.09 -10.05 -12.59
N GLY A 197 -1.40 -9.83 -12.78
CA GLY A 197 -2.38 -9.79 -11.70
C GLY A 197 -2.55 -11.12 -10.93
N GLN A 198 -2.04 -12.23 -11.47
CA GLN A 198 -2.05 -13.53 -10.78
C GLN A 198 -0.79 -13.75 -9.93
N ASN A 199 0.33 -13.14 -10.29
CA ASN A 199 1.60 -13.24 -9.57
C ASN A 199 2.38 -11.92 -9.69
N PRO A 200 1.92 -10.85 -9.03
CA PRO A 200 2.51 -9.53 -9.21
C PRO A 200 3.92 -9.42 -8.65
N ILE A 201 4.74 -8.67 -9.38
CA ILE A 201 6.06 -8.21 -8.97
C ILE A 201 5.86 -6.89 -8.23
N GLY A 202 5.90 -6.91 -6.91
CA GLY A 202 5.71 -5.74 -6.07
C GLY A 202 7.02 -5.11 -5.59
N ASN A 203 6.88 -4.02 -4.84
CA ASN A 203 7.98 -3.28 -4.20
C ASN A 203 7.80 -3.15 -2.69
N GLY A 204 6.86 -3.93 -2.11
CA GLY A 204 6.53 -3.93 -0.69
C GLY A 204 7.42 -4.84 0.17
N PRO A 205 7.10 -4.97 1.45
CA PRO A 205 7.87 -5.77 2.41
C PRO A 205 7.76 -7.28 2.17
N TYR A 206 6.69 -7.72 1.51
CA TYR A 206 6.46 -9.13 1.17
C TYR A 206 6.37 -9.32 -0.34
N LYS A 207 6.45 -10.55 -0.77
CA LYS A 207 6.22 -10.97 -2.15
C LYS A 207 5.45 -12.29 -2.17
N ILE A 208 4.76 -12.60 -3.24
CA ILE A 208 4.16 -13.92 -3.44
C ILE A 208 5.27 -14.97 -3.43
N ALA A 209 5.11 -16.00 -2.59
CA ALA A 209 6.19 -16.93 -2.26
C ALA A 209 6.63 -17.79 -3.46
N SER A 210 5.69 -18.15 -4.35
CA SER A 210 5.93 -18.97 -5.55
C SER A 210 4.74 -18.87 -6.50
N ASP A 211 4.86 -19.37 -7.72
CA ASP A 211 3.80 -19.34 -8.74
C ASP A 211 2.53 -20.07 -8.32
N ASP A 212 2.62 -21.03 -7.39
CA ASP A 212 1.52 -21.80 -6.82
C ASP A 212 1.11 -21.35 -5.40
N ALA A 213 1.66 -20.24 -4.93
CA ALA A 213 1.41 -19.73 -3.59
C ALA A 213 -0.02 -19.19 -3.39
N TRP A 214 -0.68 -18.75 -4.46
CA TRP A 214 -2.08 -18.39 -4.43
C TRP A 214 -2.96 -19.61 -4.78
N GLN A 215 -3.43 -20.26 -3.74
CA GLN A 215 -4.38 -21.37 -3.83
C GLN A 215 -5.79 -20.82 -3.66
N HIS A 216 -6.47 -20.54 -4.77
CA HIS A 216 -7.77 -19.87 -4.77
C HIS A 216 -8.78 -20.51 -3.80
N ASN A 217 -9.47 -19.66 -3.03
CA ASN A 217 -10.42 -20.03 -1.96
C ASN A 217 -9.82 -20.87 -0.81
N VAL A 218 -8.50 -20.94 -0.69
CA VAL A 218 -7.80 -21.68 0.36
C VAL A 218 -6.84 -20.78 1.12
N GLN A 219 -5.79 -20.30 0.45
CA GLN A 219 -4.75 -19.45 1.04
C GLN A 219 -3.93 -18.74 -0.01
N ILE A 220 -3.23 -17.69 0.40
CA ILE A 220 -2.11 -17.10 -0.32
C ILE A 220 -0.92 -17.01 0.64
N SER A 221 0.27 -17.36 0.16
CA SER A 221 1.52 -17.27 0.92
C SER A 221 2.38 -16.13 0.37
N LEU A 222 2.86 -15.28 1.27
CA LEU A 222 3.71 -14.14 0.97
C LEU A 222 5.10 -14.34 1.58
#